data_0f43028a06d676315ef663e8cba23905
#
_entry.id   0f43028a06d676315ef663e8cba23905
#
_cell.length_a   1.000
_cell.length_b   1.000
_cell.length_c   1.000
_cell.angle_alpha   90.00
_cell.angle_beta   90.00
_cell.angle_gamma   90.00
#
_symmetry.space_group_name_H-M   'P 1'
#
loop_
_entity.id
_entity.type
_entity.pdbx_description
1 polymer ?
#
loop_
_entity_poly.entity_id
_entity_poly.type
_entity_poly.pdbx_seq_one_letter_code
_entity_poly.pdbx_strand_id
1 'polypeptide(L)'
;MQQLKNIVFDFGGVLIDWDPRYLYRKVFKTEEEMNFFLENVCKYEWNLLQDAGRPLAEATRLLQEQYPEYKEEIGMYYGRWEEMLGGLFEDNVKLIGPLKEKYKVYGLTNWSAETLPIAQRKYDFFELFDGIVVSGE
;
A
#
# COMPACT_ATOMS: atom_id res chain seq x y z
N MET A 1 16.20 -34.08 2.91
CA MET A 1 16.24 -32.61 3.04
C MET A 1 15.40 -31.97 1.93
N GLN A 2 14.43 -31.17 2.30
CA GLN A 2 13.60 -30.48 1.32
C GLN A 2 14.36 -29.28 0.76
N GLN A 3 14.38 -29.16 -0.56
CA GLN A 3 14.93 -27.98 -1.22
C GLN A 3 13.83 -26.94 -1.38
N LEU A 4 14.17 -25.67 -1.14
CA LEU A 4 13.30 -24.56 -1.43
C LEU A 4 13.14 -24.42 -2.95
N LYS A 5 11.90 -24.31 -3.40
CA LYS A 5 11.59 -24.13 -4.83
C LYS A 5 11.03 -22.75 -5.12
N ASN A 6 10.37 -22.13 -4.14
CA ASN A 6 9.67 -20.88 -4.29
C ASN A 6 10.03 -19.93 -3.16
N ILE A 7 10.05 -18.64 -3.47
CA ILE A 7 10.24 -17.57 -2.50
C ILE A 7 9.09 -16.60 -2.65
N VAL A 8 8.52 -16.16 -1.53
CA VAL A 8 7.40 -15.22 -1.50
C VAL A 8 7.85 -13.94 -0.82
N PHE A 9 7.61 -12.80 -1.48
CA PHE A 9 7.88 -11.47 -0.91
C PHE A 9 6.57 -10.77 -0.59
N ASP A 10 6.53 -10.09 0.55
CA ASP A 10 5.54 -9.06 0.85
C ASP A 10 6.01 -7.74 0.22
N PHE A 11 5.11 -6.82 -0.05
CA PHE A 11 5.46 -5.55 -0.70
C PHE A 11 5.54 -4.39 0.30
N GLY A 12 4.44 -4.05 0.95
CA GLY A 12 4.41 -2.93 1.89
C GLY A 12 5.29 -3.17 3.10
N GLY A 13 6.24 -2.29 3.36
CA GLY A 13 7.18 -2.42 4.47
C GLY A 13 8.35 -3.37 4.22
N VAL A 14 8.38 -4.08 3.09
CA VAL A 14 9.46 -5.00 2.73
C VAL A 14 10.18 -4.55 1.46
N LEU A 15 9.44 -4.30 0.39
CA LEU A 15 9.98 -3.84 -0.88
C LEU A 15 9.66 -2.38 -1.15
N ILE A 16 8.50 -1.90 -0.69
CA ILE A 16 8.02 -0.55 -0.92
C ILE A 16 7.80 0.14 0.43
N ASP A 17 8.34 1.34 0.56
CA ASP A 17 8.10 2.21 1.71
C ASP A 17 6.77 2.93 1.50
N TRP A 18 5.74 2.51 2.24
CA TRP A 18 4.41 3.07 2.20
C TRP A 18 4.03 3.61 3.58
N ASP A 19 3.66 4.91 3.64
CA ASP A 19 3.23 5.54 4.88
C ASP A 19 2.28 6.69 4.56
N PRO A 20 1.04 6.67 5.09
CA PRO A 20 0.09 7.76 4.85
C PRO A 20 0.56 9.13 5.39
N ARG A 21 1.51 9.14 6.31
CA ARG A 21 2.09 10.38 6.83
C ARG A 21 2.83 11.17 5.76
N TYR A 22 3.40 10.51 4.75
CA TYR A 22 4.07 11.19 3.64
C TYR A 22 3.13 12.13 2.89
N LEU A 23 1.86 11.76 2.77
CA LEU A 23 0.83 12.62 2.20
C LEU A 23 0.39 13.68 3.21
N TYR A 24 -0.02 13.26 4.40
CA TYR A 24 -0.73 14.14 5.33
C TYR A 24 0.16 15.17 6.04
N ARG A 25 1.48 14.99 6.06
CA ARG A 25 2.41 16.05 6.47
C ARG A 25 2.33 17.26 5.56
N LYS A 26 1.92 17.08 4.31
CA LYS A 26 1.72 18.18 3.36
C LYS A 26 0.36 18.84 3.53
N VAL A 27 -0.60 18.16 4.12
CA VAL A 27 -2.00 18.58 4.25
C VAL A 27 -2.24 19.30 5.58
N PHE A 28 -1.77 18.73 6.68
CA PHE A 28 -1.97 19.29 8.02
C PHE A 28 -0.78 20.17 8.42
N LYS A 29 -1.09 21.22 9.21
CA LYS A 29 -0.08 22.18 9.64
C LYS A 29 0.81 21.66 10.78
N THR A 30 0.27 20.74 11.60
CA THR A 30 0.98 20.20 12.76
C THR A 30 0.96 18.68 12.76
N GLU A 31 1.96 18.07 13.42
CA GLU A 31 2.01 16.63 13.62
C GLU A 31 0.82 16.14 14.47
N GLU A 32 0.37 16.95 15.43
CA GLU A 32 -0.76 16.59 16.28
C GLU A 32 -2.06 16.43 15.47
N GLU A 33 -2.33 17.37 14.57
CA GLU A 33 -3.51 17.30 13.70
C GLU A 33 -3.46 16.07 12.80
N MET A 34 -2.31 15.81 12.20
CA MET A 34 -2.09 14.64 11.36
C MET A 34 -2.30 13.34 12.13
N ASN A 35 -1.68 13.23 13.30
CA ASN A 35 -1.79 12.03 14.12
C ASN A 35 -3.22 11.79 14.57
N PHE A 36 -3.93 12.84 14.98
CA PHE A 36 -5.35 12.73 15.34
C PHE A 36 -6.17 12.17 14.18
N PHE A 37 -5.96 12.71 12.98
CA PHE A 37 -6.69 12.27 11.78
C PHE A 37 -6.42 10.80 11.45
N LEU A 38 -5.16 10.37 11.49
CA LEU A 38 -4.79 9.00 11.17
C LEU A 38 -5.15 8.00 12.26
N GLU A 39 -5.21 8.44 13.51
CA GLU A 39 -5.57 7.57 14.63
C GLU A 39 -7.08 7.47 14.85
N ASN A 40 -7.86 8.47 14.44
CA ASN A 40 -9.28 8.55 14.77
C ASN A 40 -10.21 8.57 13.57
N VAL A 41 -9.76 9.01 12.40
CA VAL A 41 -10.59 9.15 11.20
C VAL A 41 -10.19 8.13 10.13
N CYS A 42 -9.06 8.32 9.46
CA CYS A 42 -8.53 7.36 8.48
C CYS A 42 -7.63 6.35 9.17
N LYS A 43 -8.23 5.49 9.98
CA LYS A 43 -7.51 4.49 10.77
C LYS A 43 -6.93 3.38 9.92
N TYR A 44 -5.93 2.70 10.46
CA TYR A 44 -5.37 1.52 9.82
C TYR A 44 -6.43 0.43 9.59
N GLU A 45 -7.29 0.20 10.58
CA GLU A 45 -8.38 -0.78 10.49
C GLU A 45 -9.36 -0.46 9.37
N TRP A 46 -9.62 0.83 9.12
CA TRP A 46 -10.46 1.26 8.00
C TRP A 46 -9.79 0.90 6.66
N ASN A 47 -8.49 1.15 6.54
CA ASN A 47 -7.76 0.81 5.31
C ASN A 47 -7.74 -0.70 5.05
N LEU A 48 -7.66 -1.52 6.09
CA LEU A 48 -7.67 -2.97 5.97
C LEU A 48 -8.93 -3.51 5.27
N LEU A 49 -10.06 -2.84 5.41
CA LEU A 49 -11.30 -3.25 4.75
C LEU A 49 -11.20 -3.16 3.22
N GLN A 50 -10.45 -2.19 2.72
CA GLN A 50 -10.21 -2.04 1.28
C GLN A 50 -9.16 -3.05 0.80
N ASP A 51 -8.17 -3.34 1.63
CA ASP A 51 -7.22 -4.42 1.34
C ASP A 51 -7.92 -5.78 1.26
N ALA A 52 -9.06 -5.92 1.93
CA ALA A 52 -9.90 -7.11 1.87
C ALA A 52 -10.93 -7.07 0.73
N GLY A 53 -10.94 -6.03 -0.10
CA GLY A 53 -11.74 -5.97 -1.31
C GLY A 53 -12.86 -4.94 -1.37
N ARG A 54 -13.11 -4.15 -0.28
CA ARG A 54 -14.13 -3.12 -0.33
C ARG A 54 -13.73 -2.01 -1.33
N PRO A 55 -14.64 -1.58 -2.25
CA PRO A 55 -14.30 -0.53 -3.21
C PRO A 55 -13.88 0.78 -2.55
N LEU A 56 -12.88 1.44 -3.13
CA LEU A 56 -12.31 2.68 -2.57
C LEU A 56 -13.34 3.81 -2.54
N ALA A 57 -14.15 3.94 -3.59
CA ALA A 57 -15.16 4.98 -3.68
C ALA A 57 -16.22 4.83 -2.59
N GLU A 58 -16.68 3.61 -2.33
CA GLU A 58 -17.64 3.32 -1.26
C GLU A 58 -17.07 3.63 0.12
N ALA A 59 -15.84 3.16 0.37
CA ALA A 59 -15.15 3.39 1.64
C ALA A 59 -14.98 4.88 1.92
N THR A 60 -14.57 5.63 0.90
CA THR A 60 -14.38 7.08 1.00
C THR A 60 -15.69 7.79 1.32
N ARG A 61 -16.74 7.46 0.58
CA ARG A 61 -18.06 8.06 0.78
C ARG A 61 -18.60 7.82 2.19
N LEU A 62 -18.55 6.57 2.66
CA LEU A 62 -19.05 6.21 3.98
C LEU A 62 -18.30 6.96 5.10
N LEU A 63 -16.99 7.09 4.97
CA LEU A 63 -16.20 7.79 5.98
C LEU A 63 -16.46 9.30 5.93
N GLN A 64 -16.64 9.87 4.74
CA GLN A 64 -16.99 11.28 4.57
C GLN A 64 -18.35 11.62 5.19
N GLU A 65 -19.30 10.71 5.12
CA GLU A 65 -20.60 10.87 5.76
C GLU A 65 -20.50 10.86 7.29
N GLN A 66 -19.57 10.05 7.81
CA GLN A 66 -19.33 9.95 9.25
C GLN A 66 -18.57 11.16 9.80
N TYR A 67 -17.64 11.71 9.02
CA TYR A 67 -16.80 12.85 9.40
C TYR A 67 -16.85 13.96 8.33
N PRO A 68 -18.00 14.68 8.21
CA PRO A 68 -18.16 15.71 7.17
C PRO A 68 -17.11 16.82 7.25
N GLU A 69 -16.60 17.12 8.45
CA GLU A 69 -15.59 18.14 8.69
C GLU A 69 -14.23 17.81 8.04
N TYR A 70 -14.00 16.52 7.74
CA TYR A 70 -12.77 16.05 7.11
C TYR A 70 -13.00 15.55 5.68
N LYS A 71 -14.09 15.96 5.05
CA LYS A 71 -14.47 15.44 3.74
C LYS A 71 -13.34 15.53 2.70
N GLU A 72 -12.66 16.67 2.62
CA GLU A 72 -11.57 16.86 1.66
C GLU A 72 -10.38 15.97 1.98
N GLU A 73 -9.98 15.96 3.26
CA GLU A 73 -8.82 15.19 3.73
C GLU A 73 -9.05 13.69 3.55
N ILE A 74 -10.26 13.20 3.79
CA ILE A 74 -10.63 11.79 3.59
C ILE A 74 -10.53 11.44 2.10
N GLY A 75 -11.00 12.33 1.21
CA GLY A 75 -10.93 12.11 -0.24
C GLY A 75 -9.50 11.99 -0.77
N MET A 76 -8.55 12.62 -0.09
CA MET A 76 -7.14 12.56 -0.48
C MET A 76 -6.48 11.21 -0.24
N TYR A 77 -6.98 10.39 0.70
CA TYR A 77 -6.34 9.13 1.07
C TYR A 77 -6.12 8.24 -0.16
N TYR A 78 -7.15 8.00 -0.94
CA TYR A 78 -7.02 7.24 -2.17
C TYR A 78 -6.86 8.11 -3.41
N GLY A 79 -7.39 9.35 -3.39
CA GLY A 79 -7.23 10.30 -4.48
C GLY A 79 -5.78 10.73 -4.71
N ARG A 80 -4.99 10.76 -3.64
CA ARG A 80 -3.56 11.09 -3.69
C ARG A 80 -2.69 9.99 -3.08
N TRP A 81 -3.15 8.75 -3.18
CA TRP A 81 -2.49 7.58 -2.57
C TRP A 81 -1.04 7.42 -3.02
N GLU A 82 -0.71 7.77 -4.25
CA GLU A 82 0.66 7.67 -4.77
C GLU A 82 1.66 8.47 -3.92
N GLU A 83 1.23 9.57 -3.31
CA GLU A 83 2.09 10.39 -2.45
C GLU A 83 2.44 9.73 -1.13
N MET A 84 1.77 8.62 -0.80
CA MET A 84 2.10 7.79 0.37
C MET A 84 3.25 6.83 0.08
N LEU A 85 3.66 6.67 -1.17
CA LEU A 85 4.77 5.82 -1.57
C LEU A 85 6.08 6.60 -1.42
N GLY A 86 6.93 6.16 -0.48
CA GLY A 86 8.18 6.84 -0.15
C GLY A 86 9.40 6.33 -0.93
N GLY A 87 9.21 5.34 -1.81
CA GLY A 87 10.29 4.74 -2.58
C GLY A 87 10.42 3.25 -2.32
N LEU A 88 11.52 2.69 -2.78
CA LEU A 88 11.80 1.26 -2.65
C LEU A 88 12.83 1.01 -1.54
N PHE A 89 12.71 -0.14 -0.87
CA PHE A 89 13.78 -0.68 -0.06
C PHE A 89 14.76 -1.38 -1.01
N GLU A 90 15.68 -0.61 -1.57
CA GLU A 90 16.58 -1.04 -2.64
C GLU A 90 17.39 -2.29 -2.32
N ASP A 91 17.84 -2.43 -1.07
CA ASP A 91 18.61 -3.59 -0.64
C ASP A 91 17.79 -4.88 -0.75
N ASN A 92 16.49 -4.81 -0.49
CA ASN A 92 15.60 -5.95 -0.62
C ASN A 92 15.22 -6.22 -2.08
N VAL A 93 14.97 -5.18 -2.85
CA VAL A 93 14.63 -5.30 -4.27
C VAL A 93 15.78 -5.93 -5.05
N LYS A 94 17.03 -5.59 -4.72
CA LYS A 94 18.22 -6.15 -5.36
C LYS A 94 18.37 -7.66 -5.19
N LEU A 95 17.72 -8.24 -4.19
CA LEU A 95 17.80 -9.68 -3.95
C LEU A 95 16.96 -10.49 -4.95
N ILE A 96 15.96 -9.88 -5.58
CA ILE A 96 15.01 -10.58 -6.45
C ILE A 96 15.71 -11.20 -7.67
N GLY A 97 16.55 -10.43 -8.35
CA GLY A 97 17.26 -10.90 -9.54
C GLY A 97 18.07 -12.17 -9.29
N PRO A 98 19.03 -12.15 -8.33
CA PRO A 98 19.81 -13.34 -8.00
C PRO A 98 18.95 -14.53 -7.52
N LEU A 99 17.88 -14.28 -6.78
CA LEU A 99 17.00 -15.35 -6.30
C LEU A 99 16.24 -16.01 -7.43
N LYS A 100 15.86 -15.26 -8.47
CA LYS A 100 15.17 -15.82 -9.64
C LYS A 100 16.03 -16.83 -10.43
N GLU A 101 17.33 -16.76 -10.31
CA GLU A 101 18.22 -17.71 -10.97
C GLU A 101 18.08 -19.12 -10.38
N LYS A 102 17.66 -19.23 -9.11
CA LYS A 102 17.55 -20.49 -8.38
C LYS A 102 16.12 -20.87 -8.02
N TYR A 103 15.23 -19.89 -7.89
CA TYR A 103 13.89 -20.08 -7.36
C TYR A 103 12.86 -19.37 -8.23
N LYS A 104 11.61 -19.81 -8.13
CA LYS A 104 10.49 -19.02 -8.59
C LYS A 104 10.15 -18.00 -7.49
N VAL A 105 9.88 -16.76 -7.89
CA VAL A 105 9.65 -15.66 -6.96
C VAL A 105 8.24 -15.13 -7.13
N TYR A 106 7.49 -15.11 -6.04
CA TYR A 106 6.10 -14.67 -6.01
C TYR A 106 5.93 -13.49 -5.07
N GLY A 107 4.96 -12.63 -5.37
CA GLY A 107 4.54 -11.57 -4.47
C GLY A 107 3.24 -11.92 -3.77
N LEU A 108 3.13 -11.58 -2.50
CA LEU A 108 1.90 -11.66 -1.72
C LEU A 108 1.71 -10.32 -1.05
N THR A 109 0.59 -9.65 -1.32
CA THR A 109 0.36 -8.31 -0.79
C THR A 109 -1.04 -8.16 -0.22
N ASN A 110 -1.14 -7.45 0.90
CA ASN A 110 -2.40 -7.05 1.51
C ASN A 110 -2.73 -5.62 1.08
N TRP A 111 -3.00 -5.45 -0.20
CA TRP A 111 -3.38 -4.16 -0.79
C TRP A 111 -4.69 -4.28 -1.54
N SER A 112 -5.37 -3.15 -1.69
CA SER A 112 -6.54 -3.08 -2.56
C SER A 112 -6.14 -3.36 -4.00
N ALA A 113 -7.00 -4.08 -4.74
CA ALA A 113 -6.81 -4.30 -6.17
C ALA A 113 -6.84 -2.99 -6.96
N GLU A 114 -7.43 -1.93 -6.39
CA GLU A 114 -7.48 -0.62 -7.04
C GLU A 114 -6.23 0.23 -6.81
N THR A 115 -5.51 0.03 -5.69
CA THR A 115 -4.27 0.77 -5.40
C THR A 115 -3.02 0.10 -6.00
N LEU A 116 -3.01 -1.21 -6.10
CA LEU A 116 -1.87 -1.94 -6.65
C LEU A 116 -1.45 -1.44 -8.04
N PRO A 117 -2.36 -1.20 -9.01
CA PRO A 117 -1.98 -0.67 -10.32
C PRO A 117 -1.22 0.66 -10.27
N ILE A 118 -1.49 1.48 -9.25
CA ILE A 118 -0.77 2.75 -9.05
C ILE A 118 0.70 2.49 -8.77
N ALA A 119 0.98 1.54 -7.87
CA ALA A 119 2.35 1.15 -7.54
C ALA A 119 3.03 0.47 -8.73
N GLN A 120 2.30 -0.36 -9.49
CA GLN A 120 2.83 -1.05 -10.66
C GLN A 120 3.25 -0.08 -11.77
N ARG A 121 2.53 1.03 -11.92
CA ARG A 121 2.91 2.07 -12.88
C ARG A 121 4.13 2.86 -12.44
N LYS A 122 4.35 2.95 -11.13
CA LYS A 122 5.46 3.74 -10.57
C LYS A 122 6.76 2.94 -10.49
N TYR A 123 6.68 1.64 -10.26
CA TYR A 123 7.86 0.79 -10.03
C TYR A 123 7.88 -0.41 -10.99
N ASP A 124 9.06 -0.67 -11.57
CA ASP A 124 9.23 -1.74 -12.57
C ASP A 124 9.46 -3.13 -11.96
N PHE A 125 9.85 -3.21 -10.69
CA PHE A 125 10.24 -4.49 -10.09
C PHE A 125 9.12 -5.54 -10.07
N PHE A 126 7.87 -5.13 -10.20
CA PHE A 126 6.74 -6.06 -10.25
C PHE A 126 6.85 -7.08 -11.38
N GLU A 127 7.51 -6.71 -12.48
CA GLU A 127 7.72 -7.59 -13.64
C GLU A 127 8.65 -8.76 -13.33
N LEU A 128 9.44 -8.67 -12.26
CA LEU A 128 10.37 -9.71 -11.86
C LEU A 128 9.69 -10.91 -11.21
N PHE A 129 8.44 -10.78 -10.79
CA PHE A 129 7.72 -11.85 -10.11
C PHE A 129 7.10 -12.83 -11.09
N ASP A 130 7.15 -14.11 -10.75
CA ASP A 130 6.50 -15.18 -11.53
C ASP A 130 4.98 -15.17 -11.34
N GLY A 131 4.51 -14.63 -10.23
CA GLY A 131 3.10 -14.42 -9.94
C GLY A 131 2.92 -13.51 -8.74
N ILE A 132 1.77 -12.86 -8.64
CA ILE A 132 1.42 -11.96 -7.54
C ILE A 132 0.02 -12.29 -7.05
N VAL A 133 -0.12 -12.50 -5.73
CA VAL A 133 -1.41 -12.70 -5.07
C VAL A 133 -1.76 -11.43 -4.30
N VAL A 134 -2.94 -10.89 -4.57
CA VAL A 134 -3.43 -9.63 -3.99
C VAL A 134 -4.68 -9.91 -3.16
N SER A 135 -4.68 -9.51 -1.89
CA SER A 135 -5.80 -9.80 -0.98
C SER A 135 -7.10 -9.09 -1.38
N GLY A 136 -7.01 -7.99 -2.14
CA GLY A 136 -8.18 -7.22 -2.58
C GLY A 136 -8.87 -7.75 -3.85
N GLU A 137 -8.40 -8.87 -4.39
CA GLU A 137 -8.98 -9.50 -5.59
C GLU A 137 -9.94 -10.62 -5.24
#